data_6c771c96c17ad06cf8e41d8e623bd28a
#
_entry.id   6c771c96c17ad06cf8e41d8e623bd28a
#
_cell.length_a   1.000
_cell.length_b   1.000
_cell.length_c   1.000
_cell.angle_alpha   90.00
_cell.angle_beta   90.00
_cell.angle_gamma   90.00
#
_symmetry.space_group_name_H-M   'P 1'
#
loop_
_entity.id
_entity.type
_entity.pdbx_description
1 polymer ?
#
loop_
_entity_poly.entity_id
_entity_poly.type
_entity_poly.pdbx_seq_one_letter_code
_entity_poly.pdbx_strand_id
1 'polypeptide(L)'
;MKPGPKQKRAQETYERLLDVAGALLGEVGIERISTNMIAARAGVTPPALYRYFGDKYAILEALGARLMARQNDVLEAWIARHSPCGIEALRGGIGDLLEETAKVTAAEPGAVWILRALHATPQLVHVRLESHRYVTDRLVEAYAAHLPDADRDALWRRLRIAVELGFAADEMLHEETRLSSDVVLEHVARLLQAI
;
A
#
# COMPACT_ATOMS: atom_id res chain seq x y z
N MET A 1 17.18 -6.21 -19.73
CA MET A 1 17.19 -5.48 -21.03
C MET A 1 16.76 -4.04 -20.76
N LYS A 2 17.55 -3.01 -21.10
CA LYS A 2 17.14 -1.61 -20.88
C LYS A 2 15.99 -1.25 -21.82
N PRO A 3 14.90 -0.61 -21.35
CA PRO A 3 13.79 -0.22 -22.21
C PRO A 3 14.22 0.76 -23.29
N GLY A 4 13.69 0.60 -24.51
CA GLY A 4 13.98 1.51 -25.61
C GLY A 4 13.40 2.92 -25.38
N PRO A 5 13.89 3.96 -26.11
CA PRO A 5 13.51 5.36 -25.90
C PRO A 5 11.99 5.62 -25.96
N LYS A 6 11.27 4.90 -26.81
CA LYS A 6 9.78 4.99 -26.88
C LYS A 6 9.10 4.43 -25.63
N GLN A 7 9.59 3.32 -25.10
CA GLN A 7 9.10 2.72 -23.88
C GLN A 7 9.39 3.62 -22.67
N LYS A 8 10.56 4.23 -22.60
CA LYS A 8 10.93 5.16 -21.53
C LYS A 8 9.99 6.37 -21.49
N ARG A 9 9.74 7.01 -22.64
CA ARG A 9 8.79 8.14 -22.71
C ARG A 9 7.36 7.75 -22.35
N ALA A 10 6.93 6.54 -22.75
CA ALA A 10 5.62 6.05 -22.40
C ALA A 10 5.50 5.84 -20.89
N GLN A 11 6.53 5.25 -20.25
CA GLN A 11 6.58 5.08 -18.80
C GLN A 11 6.59 6.42 -18.07
N GLU A 12 7.41 7.38 -18.51
CA GLU A 12 7.45 8.73 -17.93
C GLU A 12 6.08 9.43 -18.02
N THR A 13 5.36 9.23 -19.12
CA THR A 13 4.01 9.78 -19.28
C THR A 13 3.01 9.09 -18.36
N TYR A 14 3.10 7.76 -18.21
CA TYR A 14 2.26 6.97 -17.32
C TYR A 14 2.42 7.42 -15.87
N GLU A 15 3.67 7.50 -15.36
CA GLU A 15 3.95 7.94 -14.00
C GLU A 15 3.45 9.38 -13.75
N ARG A 16 3.70 10.29 -14.69
CA ARG A 16 3.19 11.66 -14.61
C ARG A 16 1.66 11.73 -14.54
N LEU A 17 0.97 10.88 -15.29
CA LEU A 17 -0.49 10.80 -15.21
C LEU A 17 -0.96 10.32 -13.84
N LEU A 18 -0.28 9.34 -13.25
CA LEU A 18 -0.57 8.86 -11.89
C LEU A 18 -0.28 9.93 -10.84
N ASP A 19 0.85 10.64 -10.93
CA ASP A 19 1.18 11.71 -9.98
C ASP A 19 0.14 12.84 -10.01
N VAL A 20 -0.26 13.25 -11.21
CA VAL A 20 -1.32 14.25 -11.39
C VAL A 20 -2.67 13.75 -10.87
N ALA A 21 -3.00 12.48 -11.12
CA ALA A 21 -4.24 11.89 -10.65
C ALA A 21 -4.28 11.79 -9.12
N GLY A 22 -3.19 11.37 -8.47
CA GLY A 22 -3.07 11.31 -7.01
C GLY A 22 -3.22 12.70 -6.38
N ALA A 23 -2.51 13.71 -6.90
CA ALA A 23 -2.64 15.09 -6.44
C ALA A 23 -4.07 15.62 -6.57
N LEU A 24 -4.70 15.46 -7.74
CA LEU A 24 -6.10 15.85 -7.97
C LEU A 24 -7.06 15.09 -7.04
N LEU A 25 -6.83 13.80 -6.83
CA LEU A 25 -7.65 13.00 -5.94
C LEU A 25 -7.62 13.57 -4.50
N GLY A 26 -6.44 14.01 -4.03
CA GLY A 26 -6.29 14.69 -2.76
C GLY A 26 -7.03 16.03 -2.69
N GLU A 27 -7.06 16.81 -3.81
CA GLU A 27 -7.69 18.13 -3.86
C GLU A 27 -9.23 18.05 -3.95
N VAL A 28 -9.77 17.16 -4.77
CA VAL A 28 -11.20 17.17 -5.13
C VAL A 28 -11.98 15.96 -4.66
N GLY A 29 -11.31 14.91 -4.21
CA GLY A 29 -11.90 13.65 -3.78
C GLY A 29 -12.40 12.79 -4.94
N ILE A 30 -12.80 11.54 -4.58
CA ILE A 30 -13.20 10.50 -5.55
C ILE A 30 -14.45 10.86 -6.38
N GLU A 31 -15.38 11.59 -5.78
CA GLU A 31 -16.65 11.94 -6.43
C GLU A 31 -16.44 12.89 -7.61
N ARG A 32 -15.57 13.88 -7.44
CA ARG A 32 -15.39 14.97 -8.41
C ARG A 32 -14.28 14.73 -9.42
N ILE A 33 -13.32 13.84 -9.12
CA ILE A 33 -12.22 13.57 -10.05
C ILE A 33 -12.74 12.95 -11.36
N SER A 34 -12.19 13.40 -12.49
CA SER A 34 -12.51 12.87 -13.81
C SER A 34 -11.26 12.75 -14.69
N THR A 35 -11.34 11.87 -15.69
CA THR A 35 -10.26 11.68 -16.68
C THR A 35 -9.96 12.98 -17.46
N ASN A 36 -10.97 13.81 -17.71
CA ASN A 36 -10.77 15.11 -18.36
C ASN A 36 -9.97 16.08 -17.49
N MET A 37 -10.23 16.13 -16.18
CA MET A 37 -9.45 16.97 -15.25
C MET A 37 -7.99 16.50 -15.19
N ILE A 38 -7.77 15.18 -15.14
CA ILE A 38 -6.44 14.60 -15.10
C ILE A 38 -5.70 14.92 -16.41
N ALA A 39 -6.33 14.72 -17.57
CA ALA A 39 -5.74 15.02 -18.87
C ALA A 39 -5.34 16.51 -18.98
N ALA A 40 -6.27 17.41 -18.61
CA ALA A 40 -6.02 18.85 -18.63
C ALA A 40 -4.85 19.25 -17.72
N ARG A 41 -4.82 18.76 -16.47
CA ARG A 41 -3.76 19.05 -15.50
C ARG A 41 -2.41 18.45 -15.93
N ALA A 42 -2.40 17.28 -16.56
CA ALA A 42 -1.18 16.62 -17.06
C ALA A 42 -0.69 17.20 -18.40
N GLY A 43 -1.42 18.13 -19.02
CA GLY A 43 -1.06 18.71 -20.31
C GLY A 43 -1.11 17.72 -21.48
N VAL A 44 -2.04 16.74 -21.41
CA VAL A 44 -2.28 15.77 -22.49
C VAL A 44 -3.71 15.87 -23.00
N THR A 45 -3.95 15.37 -24.21
CA THR A 45 -5.30 15.27 -24.73
C THR A 45 -6.05 14.08 -24.10
N PRO A 46 -7.39 14.14 -23.93
CA PRO A 46 -8.16 12.99 -23.46
C PRO A 46 -7.90 11.70 -24.25
N PRO A 47 -7.83 11.68 -25.59
CA PRO A 47 -7.45 10.48 -26.33
C PRO A 47 -6.06 9.93 -25.98
N ALA A 48 -5.11 10.79 -25.61
CA ALA A 48 -3.79 10.36 -25.19
C ALA A 48 -3.83 9.70 -23.80
N LEU A 49 -4.66 10.19 -22.86
CA LEU A 49 -4.89 9.56 -21.57
C LEU A 49 -5.55 8.19 -21.74
N TYR A 50 -6.58 8.08 -22.58
CA TYR A 50 -7.29 6.82 -22.83
C TYR A 50 -6.43 5.71 -23.45
N ARG A 51 -5.24 6.04 -23.96
CA ARG A 51 -4.24 5.03 -24.37
C ARG A 51 -3.58 4.31 -23.20
N TYR A 52 -3.60 4.90 -22.00
CA TYR A 52 -3.02 4.35 -20.79
C TYR A 52 -4.07 3.76 -19.85
N PHE A 53 -5.22 4.43 -19.74
CA PHE A 53 -6.27 4.07 -18.78
C PHE A 53 -7.63 4.09 -19.47
N GLY A 54 -8.37 3.00 -19.38
CA GLY A 54 -9.68 2.88 -20.01
C GLY A 54 -10.73 3.82 -19.41
N ASP A 55 -10.63 4.07 -18.10
CA ASP A 55 -11.57 4.91 -17.36
C ASP A 55 -10.94 5.42 -16.04
N LYS A 56 -11.75 6.09 -15.23
CA LYS A 56 -11.36 6.57 -13.89
C LYS A 56 -10.95 5.43 -12.96
N TYR A 57 -11.61 4.30 -13.01
CA TYR A 57 -11.34 3.18 -12.11
C TYR A 57 -10.01 2.51 -12.42
N ALA A 58 -9.63 2.42 -13.70
CA ALA A 58 -8.31 1.95 -14.10
C ALA A 58 -7.17 2.84 -13.56
N ILE A 59 -7.41 4.15 -13.43
CA ILE A 59 -6.45 5.07 -12.80
C ILE A 59 -6.38 4.83 -11.29
N LEU A 60 -7.52 4.69 -10.61
CA LEU A 60 -7.58 4.39 -9.18
C LEU A 60 -6.96 3.04 -8.85
N GLU A 61 -7.17 2.03 -9.70
CA GLU A 61 -6.52 0.72 -9.60
C GLU A 61 -5.00 0.85 -9.68
N ALA A 62 -4.49 1.59 -10.66
CA ALA A 62 -3.06 1.81 -10.83
C ALA A 62 -2.43 2.61 -9.67
N LEU A 63 -3.14 3.62 -9.14
CA LEU A 63 -2.72 4.34 -7.93
C LEU A 63 -2.67 3.42 -6.71
N GLY A 64 -3.72 2.61 -6.52
CA GLY A 64 -3.77 1.62 -5.45
C GLY A 64 -2.65 0.59 -5.57
N ALA A 65 -2.43 0.01 -6.74
CA ALA A 65 -1.36 -0.94 -7.00
C ALA A 65 0.03 -0.32 -6.72
N ARG A 66 0.24 0.95 -7.09
CA ARG A 66 1.48 1.67 -6.81
C ARG A 66 1.71 1.87 -5.32
N LEU A 67 0.69 2.28 -4.57
CA LEU A 67 0.77 2.44 -3.12
C LEU A 67 1.07 1.09 -2.43
N MET A 68 0.32 0.04 -2.77
CA MET A 68 0.54 -1.30 -2.22
C MET A 68 1.94 -1.83 -2.54
N ALA A 69 2.47 -1.60 -3.74
CA ALA A 69 3.82 -2.00 -4.10
C ALA A 69 4.88 -1.30 -3.23
N ARG A 70 4.74 0.01 -2.98
CA ARG A 70 5.65 0.75 -2.09
C ARG A 70 5.60 0.25 -0.65
N GLN A 71 4.42 -0.09 -0.14
CA GLN A 71 4.28 -0.70 1.19
C GLN A 71 4.89 -2.10 1.23
N ASN A 72 4.74 -2.89 0.17
CA ASN A 72 5.39 -4.20 0.07
C ASN A 72 6.93 -4.08 0.04
N ASP A 73 7.49 -3.06 -0.60
CA ASP A 73 8.94 -2.80 -0.59
C ASP A 73 9.44 -2.51 0.84
N VAL A 74 8.66 -1.80 1.66
CA VAL A 74 8.95 -1.58 3.09
C VAL A 74 9.01 -2.92 3.82
N LEU A 75 8.04 -3.80 3.61
CA LEU A 75 8.03 -5.14 4.22
C LEU A 75 9.29 -5.94 3.84
N GLU A 76 9.66 -5.96 2.56
CA GLU A 76 10.84 -6.71 2.11
C GLU A 76 12.13 -6.18 2.75
N ALA A 77 12.28 -4.86 2.83
CA ALA A 77 13.41 -4.23 3.51
C ALA A 77 13.43 -4.56 5.01
N TRP A 78 12.26 -4.56 5.64
CA TRP A 78 12.11 -4.91 7.06
C TRP A 78 12.45 -6.38 7.31
N ILE A 79 11.94 -7.32 6.51
CA ILE A 79 12.27 -8.76 6.59
C ILE A 79 13.78 -8.95 6.45
N ALA A 80 14.40 -8.31 5.47
CA ALA A 80 15.84 -8.42 5.23
C ALA A 80 16.68 -7.94 6.43
N ARG A 81 16.20 -6.96 7.19
CA ARG A 81 16.88 -6.46 8.40
C ARG A 81 16.68 -7.35 9.62
N HIS A 82 15.46 -7.82 9.85
CA HIS A 82 15.08 -8.44 11.12
C HIS A 82 15.16 -9.98 11.11
N SER A 83 14.81 -10.63 9.98
CA SER A 83 14.80 -12.09 9.90
C SER A 83 16.17 -12.74 10.21
N PRO A 84 17.32 -12.22 9.76
CA PRO A 84 18.61 -12.79 10.14
C PRO A 84 18.93 -12.74 11.64
N CYS A 85 18.24 -11.86 12.39
CA CYS A 85 18.44 -11.69 13.84
C CYS A 85 17.51 -12.56 14.70
N GLY A 86 16.66 -13.39 14.09
CA GLY A 86 15.81 -14.35 14.78
C GLY A 86 14.39 -13.86 15.07
N ILE A 87 13.60 -14.75 15.71
CA ILE A 87 12.16 -14.53 15.93
C ILE A 87 11.88 -13.31 16.83
N GLU A 88 12.69 -13.06 17.83
CA GLU A 88 12.49 -11.94 18.76
C GLU A 88 12.76 -10.59 18.05
N ALA A 89 13.67 -10.56 17.08
CA ALA A 89 13.91 -9.38 16.27
C ALA A 89 12.71 -9.09 15.32
N LEU A 90 12.12 -10.13 14.74
CA LEU A 90 10.90 -10.00 13.95
C LEU A 90 9.74 -9.45 14.80
N ARG A 91 9.51 -10.02 15.99
CA ARG A 91 8.46 -9.54 16.90
C ARG A 91 8.73 -8.13 17.40
N GLY A 92 9.93 -7.86 17.88
CA GLY A 92 10.31 -6.55 18.41
C GLY A 92 10.29 -5.44 17.37
N GLY A 93 10.57 -5.77 16.10
CA GLY A 93 10.61 -4.82 14.99
C GLY A 93 9.27 -4.44 14.36
N ILE A 94 8.14 -4.99 14.83
CA ILE A 94 6.80 -4.69 14.26
C ILE A 94 6.48 -3.20 14.31
N GLY A 95 6.90 -2.49 15.37
CA GLY A 95 6.73 -1.03 15.47
C GLY A 95 7.38 -0.29 14.30
N ASP A 96 8.62 -0.66 13.95
CA ASP A 96 9.34 -0.07 12.82
C ASP A 96 8.61 -0.33 11.50
N LEU A 97 8.09 -1.54 11.29
CA LEU A 97 7.33 -1.88 10.09
C LEU A 97 6.08 -1.00 9.95
N LEU A 98 5.31 -0.84 11.02
CA LEU A 98 4.12 0.00 11.04
C LEU A 98 4.47 1.46 10.76
N GLU A 99 5.49 1.99 11.42
CA GLU A 99 5.93 3.38 11.25
C GLU A 99 6.43 3.66 9.82
N GLU A 100 7.27 2.78 9.27
CA GLU A 100 7.79 2.93 7.91
C GLU A 100 6.66 2.81 6.86
N THR A 101 5.68 1.92 7.07
CA THR A 101 4.50 1.80 6.21
C THR A 101 3.65 3.07 6.26
N ALA A 102 3.37 3.59 7.46
CA ALA A 102 2.61 4.82 7.63
C ALA A 102 3.29 6.03 6.96
N LYS A 103 4.63 6.13 7.03
CA LYS A 103 5.40 7.17 6.33
C LYS A 103 5.24 7.09 4.81
N VAL A 104 5.26 5.90 4.24
CA VAL A 104 5.06 5.69 2.79
C VAL A 104 3.64 6.07 2.39
N THR A 105 2.65 5.69 3.19
CA THR A 105 1.25 6.06 2.97
C THR A 105 1.07 7.57 3.03
N ALA A 106 1.60 8.23 4.06
CA ALA A 106 1.49 9.68 4.22
C ALA A 106 2.18 10.48 3.10
N ALA A 107 3.23 9.91 2.49
CA ALA A 107 3.95 10.53 1.38
C ALA A 107 3.24 10.38 0.01
N GLU A 108 2.25 9.47 -0.10
CA GLU A 108 1.53 9.28 -1.36
C GLU A 108 0.41 10.33 -1.52
N PRO A 109 0.46 11.16 -2.58
CA PRO A 109 -0.60 12.14 -2.82
C PRO A 109 -1.96 11.47 -3.00
N GLY A 110 -2.95 11.91 -2.22
CA GLY A 110 -4.30 11.37 -2.27
C GLY A 110 -4.48 10.02 -1.60
N ALA A 111 -3.52 9.55 -0.77
CA ALA A 111 -3.53 8.23 -0.12
C ALA A 111 -4.85 7.90 0.56
N VAL A 112 -5.41 8.82 1.34
CA VAL A 112 -6.70 8.63 2.04
C VAL A 112 -7.81 8.24 1.06
N TRP A 113 -7.89 8.92 -0.08
CA TRP A 113 -8.89 8.63 -1.10
C TRP A 113 -8.59 7.35 -1.87
N ILE A 114 -7.29 7.02 -2.05
CA ILE A 114 -6.86 5.75 -2.66
C ILE A 114 -7.32 4.59 -1.76
N LEU A 115 -7.00 4.63 -0.47
CA LEU A 115 -7.40 3.59 0.50
C LEU A 115 -8.91 3.44 0.57
N ARG A 116 -9.65 4.54 0.67
CA ARG A 116 -11.12 4.52 0.64
C ARG A 116 -11.67 3.92 -0.65
N ALA A 117 -11.07 4.23 -1.81
CA ALA A 117 -11.47 3.63 -3.07
C ALA A 117 -11.27 2.12 -3.10
N LEU A 118 -10.13 1.63 -2.59
CA LEU A 118 -9.81 0.21 -2.50
C LEU A 118 -10.76 -0.57 -1.58
N HIS A 119 -11.32 0.08 -0.55
CA HIS A 119 -12.31 -0.52 0.34
C HIS A 119 -13.73 -0.45 -0.20
N ALA A 120 -14.15 0.72 -0.70
CA ALA A 120 -15.54 0.98 -1.04
C ALA A 120 -15.93 0.56 -2.46
N THR A 121 -14.96 0.36 -3.37
CA THR A 121 -15.24 0.07 -4.78
C THR A 121 -15.05 -1.42 -5.07
N PRO A 122 -16.11 -2.19 -5.35
CA PRO A 122 -16.01 -3.64 -5.56
C PRO A 122 -14.99 -4.05 -6.62
N GLN A 123 -14.86 -3.25 -7.70
CA GLN A 123 -13.89 -3.52 -8.77
C GLN A 123 -12.42 -3.39 -8.32
N LEU A 124 -12.13 -2.68 -7.22
CA LEU A 124 -10.78 -2.40 -6.73
C LEU A 124 -10.35 -3.27 -5.54
N VAL A 125 -11.28 -4.01 -4.94
CA VAL A 125 -11.02 -4.85 -3.74
C VAL A 125 -9.88 -5.83 -3.97
N HIS A 126 -9.73 -6.36 -5.19
CA HIS A 126 -8.69 -7.31 -5.54
C HIS A 126 -7.28 -6.73 -5.31
N VAL A 127 -7.04 -5.45 -5.62
CA VAL A 127 -5.74 -4.78 -5.43
C VAL A 127 -5.29 -4.87 -3.97
N ARG A 128 -6.19 -4.51 -3.05
CA ARG A 128 -5.93 -4.59 -1.61
C ARG A 128 -5.72 -6.03 -1.15
N LEU A 129 -6.61 -6.94 -1.53
CA LEU A 129 -6.55 -8.34 -1.09
C LEU A 129 -5.29 -9.06 -1.59
N GLU A 130 -4.84 -8.79 -2.80
CA GLU A 130 -3.61 -9.35 -3.35
C GLU A 130 -2.39 -8.88 -2.55
N SER A 131 -2.28 -7.58 -2.25
CA SER A 131 -1.20 -7.04 -1.42
C SER A 131 -1.23 -7.62 0.00
N HIS A 132 -2.40 -7.64 0.67
CA HIS A 132 -2.50 -8.18 2.03
C HIS A 132 -2.16 -9.68 2.09
N ARG A 133 -2.52 -10.46 1.07
CA ARG A 133 -2.10 -11.87 0.97
C ARG A 133 -0.60 -11.98 0.75
N TYR A 134 -0.04 -11.18 -0.14
CA TYR A 134 1.40 -11.14 -0.35
C TYR A 134 2.14 -10.86 0.96
N VAL A 135 1.75 -9.80 1.69
CA VAL A 135 2.33 -9.45 3.00
C VAL A 135 2.23 -10.63 3.97
N THR A 136 1.05 -11.28 4.04
CA THR A 136 0.83 -12.45 4.89
C THR A 136 1.78 -13.59 4.53
N ASP A 137 1.88 -13.94 3.25
CA ASP A 137 2.71 -15.05 2.78
C ASP A 137 4.19 -14.78 3.07
N ARG A 138 4.67 -13.55 2.85
CA ARG A 138 6.05 -13.15 3.15
C ARG A 138 6.37 -13.21 4.65
N LEU A 139 5.44 -12.77 5.51
CA LEU A 139 5.58 -12.88 6.96
C LEU A 139 5.59 -14.34 7.40
N VAL A 140 4.71 -15.19 6.84
CA VAL A 140 4.71 -16.64 7.14
C VAL A 140 6.06 -17.26 6.81
N GLU A 141 6.64 -16.95 5.65
CA GLU A 141 7.97 -17.46 5.29
C GLU A 141 9.05 -17.00 6.28
N ALA A 142 9.05 -15.71 6.64
CA ALA A 142 10.03 -15.16 7.57
C ALA A 142 9.92 -15.77 8.98
N TYR A 143 8.69 -15.93 9.50
CA TYR A 143 8.46 -16.49 10.83
C TYR A 143 8.69 -18.01 10.87
N ALA A 144 8.22 -18.76 9.87
CA ALA A 144 8.37 -20.21 9.80
C ALA A 144 9.84 -20.65 9.72
N ALA A 145 10.73 -19.82 9.19
CA ALA A 145 12.17 -20.08 9.20
C ALA A 145 12.74 -20.22 10.61
N HIS A 146 12.10 -19.61 11.62
CA HIS A 146 12.49 -19.66 13.04
C HIS A 146 11.58 -20.51 13.91
N LEU A 147 10.52 -21.06 13.35
CA LEU A 147 9.51 -21.88 14.03
C LEU A 147 9.27 -23.18 13.26
N PRO A 148 10.25 -24.12 13.22
CA PRO A 148 10.21 -25.31 12.37
C PRO A 148 9.03 -26.23 12.67
N ASP A 149 8.55 -26.26 13.91
CA ASP A 149 7.44 -27.12 14.35
C ASP A 149 6.07 -26.40 14.29
N ALA A 150 6.01 -25.15 13.79
CA ALA A 150 4.75 -24.42 13.72
C ALA A 150 3.82 -24.99 12.63
N ASP A 151 2.55 -25.14 12.97
CA ASP A 151 1.50 -25.34 11.98
C ASP A 151 1.41 -24.11 11.06
N ARG A 152 1.85 -24.27 9.80
CA ARG A 152 1.91 -23.17 8.83
C ARG A 152 0.53 -22.59 8.52
N ASP A 153 -0.53 -23.41 8.52
CA ASP A 153 -1.88 -22.94 8.29
C ASP A 153 -2.41 -22.12 9.47
N ALA A 154 -2.09 -22.54 10.70
CA ALA A 154 -2.43 -21.77 11.89
C ALA A 154 -1.65 -20.46 11.93
N LEU A 155 -0.36 -20.48 11.57
CA LEU A 155 0.48 -19.28 11.48
C LEU A 155 -0.06 -18.32 10.41
N TRP A 156 -0.43 -18.83 9.24
CA TRP A 156 -1.01 -18.03 8.16
C TRP A 156 -2.30 -17.33 8.61
N ARG A 157 -3.22 -18.05 9.24
CA ARG A 157 -4.48 -17.47 9.74
C ARG A 157 -4.23 -16.34 10.75
N ARG A 158 -3.31 -16.53 11.68
CA ARG A 158 -2.96 -15.50 12.68
C ARG A 158 -2.33 -14.27 12.02
N LEU A 159 -1.33 -14.48 11.17
CA LEU A 159 -0.66 -13.38 10.46
C LEU A 159 -1.60 -12.67 9.49
N ARG A 160 -2.54 -13.40 8.85
CA ARG A 160 -3.55 -12.76 7.98
C ARG A 160 -4.44 -11.78 8.74
N ILE A 161 -4.85 -12.14 9.96
CA ILE A 161 -5.60 -11.24 10.83
C ILE A 161 -4.72 -10.06 11.29
N ALA A 162 -3.48 -10.33 11.68
CA ALA A 162 -2.54 -9.28 12.08
C ALA A 162 -2.30 -8.24 10.97
N VAL A 163 -2.13 -8.70 9.75
CA VAL A 163 -1.97 -7.83 8.56
C VAL A 163 -3.20 -6.94 8.40
N GLU A 164 -4.42 -7.48 8.51
CA GLU A 164 -5.64 -6.69 8.42
C GLU A 164 -5.73 -5.63 9.53
N LEU A 165 -5.36 -5.99 10.76
CA LEU A 165 -5.33 -5.05 11.89
C LEU A 165 -4.28 -3.93 11.68
N GLY A 166 -3.09 -4.28 11.14
CA GLY A 166 -2.06 -3.30 10.83
C GLY A 166 -2.51 -2.28 9.78
N PHE A 167 -3.14 -2.74 8.70
CA PHE A 167 -3.67 -1.83 7.68
C PHE A 167 -4.86 -1.01 8.16
N ALA A 168 -5.75 -1.57 9.01
CA ALA A 168 -6.81 -0.81 9.63
C ALA A 168 -6.28 0.30 10.56
N ALA A 169 -5.17 0.04 11.25
CA ALA A 169 -4.50 1.07 12.05
C ALA A 169 -3.89 2.17 11.16
N ASP A 170 -3.21 1.81 10.05
CA ASP A 170 -2.68 2.79 9.09
C ASP A 170 -3.80 3.69 8.53
N GLU A 171 -4.95 3.13 8.18
CA GLU A 171 -6.11 3.89 7.72
C GLU A 171 -6.65 4.83 8.82
N MET A 172 -6.73 4.35 10.06
CA MET A 172 -7.18 5.15 11.20
C MET A 172 -6.31 6.37 11.46
N LEU A 173 -4.98 6.32 11.19
CA LEU A 173 -4.07 7.46 11.34
C LEU A 173 -4.47 8.67 10.47
N HIS A 174 -5.22 8.45 9.40
CA HIS A 174 -5.67 9.48 8.49
C HIS A 174 -7.06 10.03 8.81
N GLU A 175 -7.79 9.40 9.72
CA GLU A 175 -9.18 9.73 10.03
C GLU A 175 -9.37 10.23 11.48
N GLU A 176 -8.64 9.62 12.44
CA GLU A 176 -8.76 9.96 13.86
C GLU A 176 -7.83 11.13 14.20
N THR A 177 -8.40 12.16 14.80
CA THR A 177 -7.67 13.38 15.21
C THR A 177 -7.48 13.50 16.72
N ARG A 178 -8.12 12.64 17.51
CA ARG A 178 -8.06 12.65 18.98
C ARG A 178 -6.89 11.85 19.55
N LEU A 179 -6.29 10.99 18.72
CA LEU A 179 -5.13 10.18 19.08
C LEU A 179 -3.94 10.59 18.21
N SER A 180 -2.77 10.70 18.83
CA SER A 180 -1.54 10.91 18.05
C SER A 180 -1.13 9.62 17.35
N SER A 181 -0.48 9.76 16.21
CA SER A 181 0.03 8.61 15.44
C SER A 181 0.91 7.70 16.29
N ASP A 182 1.79 8.28 17.12
CA ASP A 182 2.70 7.51 17.99
C ASP A 182 1.92 6.61 18.96
N VAL A 183 0.85 7.13 19.57
CA VAL A 183 -0.01 6.34 20.49
C VAL A 183 -0.67 5.18 19.75
N VAL A 184 -1.20 5.41 18.56
CA VAL A 184 -1.85 4.36 17.77
C VAL A 184 -0.83 3.29 17.39
N LEU A 185 0.30 3.67 16.79
CA LEU A 185 1.33 2.75 16.33
C LEU A 185 1.92 1.93 17.48
N GLU A 186 2.21 2.56 18.63
CA GLU A 186 2.72 1.87 19.81
C GLU A 186 1.75 0.80 20.33
N HIS A 187 0.47 1.13 20.45
CA HIS A 187 -0.53 0.19 20.96
C HIS A 187 -0.78 -0.97 19.98
N VAL A 188 -0.87 -0.67 18.69
CA VAL A 188 -1.01 -1.71 17.66
C VAL A 188 0.22 -2.61 17.61
N ALA A 189 1.43 -2.05 17.67
CA ALA A 189 2.65 -2.84 17.71
C ALA A 189 2.65 -3.82 18.89
N ARG A 190 2.28 -3.38 20.09
CA ARG A 190 2.17 -4.27 21.27
C ARG A 190 1.17 -5.41 21.07
N LEU A 191 0.02 -5.14 20.45
CA LEU A 191 -0.96 -6.17 20.15
C LEU A 191 -0.43 -7.18 19.14
N LEU A 192 0.29 -6.73 18.12
CA LEU A 192 0.81 -7.58 17.06
C LEU A 192 2.07 -8.36 17.47
N GLN A 193 2.85 -7.87 18.43
CA GLN A 193 4.00 -8.59 18.99
C GLN A 193 3.62 -9.90 19.70
N ALA A 194 2.38 -10.00 20.18
CA ALA A 194 1.87 -11.19 20.86
C ALA A 194 1.49 -12.35 19.90
N ILE A 195 1.57 -12.11 18.61
CA ILE A 195 1.26 -13.09 17.57
C ILE A 195 2.50 -13.91 17.23
#